data_7574e4000b1b48825199dde91742545b
#
_entry.id   7574e4000b1b48825199dde91742545b
#
_cell.length_a   1.000
_cell.length_b   1.000
_cell.length_c   1.000
_cell.angle_alpha   90.00
_cell.angle_beta   90.00
_cell.angle_gamma   90.00
#
_symmetry.space_group_name_H-M   'P 1'
#
loop_
_entity.id
_entity.type
_entity.pdbx_description
1 polymer ?
#
loop_
_entity_poly.entity_id
_entity_poly.type
_entity_poly.pdbx_seq_one_letter_code
_entity_poly.pdbx_strand_id
1 'polypeptide(L)'
;MSTHSVEDIKRQSGRLRGTLLASLANPVTGALAEDDQTLIKYHGSYQQDDRDVRDERRRQKLEPDHAFMIRTRTPAGVVTPAQWLKLDAIATTYAERGLRITTRQAFQFHGVIKRDLKATMQAINAALIDTLAACGDVNRNIAVAANPYLSRVHA
;
A
#
# COMPACT_ATOMS: atom_id res chain seq x y z
N MET A 1 10.63 -1.28 -19.75
CA MET A 1 9.70 -0.11 -19.65
C MET A 1 8.43 -0.51 -20.39
N SER A 2 7.28 -0.45 -19.71
CA SER A 2 5.99 -0.75 -20.36
C SER A 2 5.82 0.14 -21.59
N THR A 3 5.44 -0.48 -22.70
CA THR A 3 5.15 0.23 -23.96
C THR A 3 3.76 0.87 -23.93
N HIS A 4 2.96 0.58 -22.89
CA HIS A 4 1.59 1.05 -22.74
C HIS A 4 1.55 2.31 -21.87
N SER A 5 0.69 3.26 -22.25
CA SER A 5 0.40 4.39 -21.36
C SER A 5 -0.37 3.92 -20.12
N VAL A 6 -0.28 4.69 -19.03
CA VAL A 6 -1.02 4.38 -17.79
C VAL A 6 -2.53 4.29 -18.04
N GLU A 7 -3.03 5.13 -18.96
CA GLU A 7 -4.45 5.14 -19.34
C GLU A 7 -4.86 3.86 -20.10
N ASP A 8 -3.98 3.35 -20.95
CA ASP A 8 -4.25 2.09 -21.68
C ASP A 8 -4.22 0.90 -20.72
N ILE A 9 -3.25 0.86 -19.80
CA ILE A 9 -3.18 -0.15 -18.73
C ILE A 9 -4.48 -0.15 -17.93
N LYS A 10 -4.96 1.01 -17.48
CA LYS A 10 -6.23 1.13 -16.75
C LYS A 10 -7.43 0.68 -17.56
N ARG A 11 -7.53 1.11 -18.82
CA ARG A 11 -8.65 0.78 -19.71
C ARG A 11 -8.76 -0.72 -19.97
N GLN A 12 -7.62 -1.39 -20.15
CA GLN A 12 -7.56 -2.82 -20.46
C GLN A 12 -7.63 -3.70 -19.21
N SER A 13 -7.45 -3.14 -18.02
CA SER A 13 -7.29 -3.88 -16.77
C SER A 13 -8.54 -4.58 -16.24
N GLY A 14 -9.70 -4.38 -16.82
CA GLY A 14 -10.94 -4.93 -16.27
C GLY A 14 -11.21 -4.48 -14.83
N ARG A 15 -11.46 -3.19 -14.63
CA ARG A 15 -11.71 -2.56 -13.32
C ARG A 15 -10.50 -2.59 -12.39
N LEU A 16 -9.33 -2.26 -12.89
CA LEU A 16 -8.05 -2.21 -12.16
C LEU A 16 -7.57 -3.57 -11.62
N ARG A 17 -8.10 -4.66 -12.13
CA ARG A 17 -7.68 -6.01 -11.71
C ARG A 17 -6.43 -6.48 -12.45
N GLY A 18 -6.33 -6.19 -13.75
CA GLY A 18 -5.22 -6.64 -14.59
C GLY A 18 -4.94 -8.13 -14.43
N THR A 19 -3.67 -8.46 -14.31
CA THR A 19 -3.19 -9.82 -14.02
C THR A 19 -2.73 -9.97 -12.56
N LEU A 20 -3.16 -9.08 -11.65
CA LEU A 20 -2.72 -9.04 -10.25
C LEU A 20 -2.84 -10.39 -9.54
N LEU A 21 -3.90 -11.16 -9.77
CA LEU A 21 -4.05 -12.48 -9.17
C LEU A 21 -2.96 -13.45 -9.63
N ALA A 22 -2.63 -13.44 -10.92
CA ALA A 22 -1.57 -14.28 -11.47
C ALA A 22 -0.18 -13.82 -10.98
N SER A 23 0.06 -12.50 -10.95
CA SER A 23 1.30 -11.92 -10.41
C SER A 23 1.51 -12.30 -8.94
N LEU A 24 0.46 -12.22 -8.11
CA LEU A 24 0.52 -12.59 -6.70
C LEU A 24 0.73 -14.10 -6.48
N ALA A 25 0.19 -14.94 -7.36
CA ALA A 25 0.34 -16.39 -7.29
C ALA A 25 1.71 -16.90 -7.80
N ASN A 26 2.46 -16.08 -8.53
CA ASN A 26 3.75 -16.49 -9.09
C ASN A 26 4.81 -16.56 -7.98
N PRO A 27 5.36 -17.76 -7.64
CA PRO A 27 6.34 -17.90 -6.58
C PRO A 27 7.79 -17.63 -7.03
N VAL A 28 8.04 -17.47 -8.33
CA VAL A 28 9.38 -17.38 -8.91
C VAL A 28 10.08 -16.06 -8.60
N THR A 29 9.30 -14.98 -8.51
CA THR A 29 9.81 -13.62 -8.28
C THR A 29 9.11 -12.97 -7.12
N GLY A 30 9.78 -12.08 -6.38
CA GLY A 30 9.18 -11.20 -5.37
C GLY A 30 8.46 -10.00 -5.98
N ALA A 31 8.65 -9.75 -7.28
CA ALA A 31 8.01 -8.64 -7.99
C ALA A 31 6.61 -8.99 -8.54
N LEU A 32 5.84 -7.94 -8.85
CA LEU A 32 4.65 -7.99 -9.70
C LEU A 32 5.05 -7.74 -11.16
N ALA A 33 4.22 -8.18 -12.11
CA ALA A 33 4.35 -7.80 -13.51
C ALA A 33 4.29 -6.27 -13.67
N GLU A 34 4.93 -5.73 -14.70
CA GLU A 34 5.15 -4.28 -14.85
C GLU A 34 3.83 -3.48 -14.87
N ASP A 35 2.84 -3.94 -15.61
CA ASP A 35 1.53 -3.28 -15.67
C ASP A 35 0.80 -3.39 -14.31
N ASP A 36 0.94 -4.52 -13.61
CA ASP A 36 0.36 -4.74 -12.30
C ASP A 36 0.99 -3.84 -11.22
N GLN A 37 2.27 -3.46 -11.36
CA GLN A 37 2.90 -2.46 -10.49
C GLN A 37 2.24 -1.08 -10.63
N THR A 38 1.70 -0.77 -11.80
CA THR A 38 0.91 0.45 -12.01
C THR A 38 -0.47 0.31 -11.40
N LEU A 39 -1.13 -0.82 -11.60
CA LEU A 39 -2.49 -1.05 -11.10
C LEU A 39 -2.56 -1.14 -9.58
N ILE A 40 -1.58 -1.77 -8.93
CA ILE A 40 -1.58 -1.95 -7.47
C ILE A 40 -1.58 -0.61 -6.71
N LYS A 41 -1.12 0.48 -7.33
CA LYS A 41 -1.16 1.82 -6.74
C LYS A 41 -2.60 2.27 -6.47
N TYR A 42 -3.54 1.92 -7.34
CA TYR A 42 -4.96 2.24 -7.15
C TYR A 42 -5.62 1.39 -6.05
N HIS A 43 -5.01 0.28 -5.69
CA HIS A 43 -5.39 -0.52 -4.52
C HIS A 43 -4.69 -0.09 -3.22
N GLY A 44 -3.94 1.02 -3.26
CA GLY A 44 -3.30 1.60 -2.08
C GLY A 44 -1.93 1.04 -1.74
N SER A 45 -1.30 0.33 -2.66
CA SER A 45 0.03 -0.22 -2.45
C SER A 45 0.98 0.12 -3.61
N TYR A 46 2.28 0.04 -3.38
CA TYR A 46 3.27 0.00 -4.43
C TYR A 46 4.50 -0.79 -4.03
N GLN A 47 5.11 -1.40 -5.06
CA GLN A 47 6.32 -2.18 -4.91
C GLN A 47 7.52 -1.27 -4.65
N GLN A 48 8.35 -1.70 -3.74
CA GLN A 48 9.65 -1.12 -3.39
C GLN A 48 10.68 -2.24 -3.36
N ASP A 49 11.93 -1.88 -3.17
CA ASP A 49 13.01 -2.81 -2.83
C ASP A 49 13.81 -2.25 -1.65
N ASP A 50 14.47 -3.12 -0.92
CA ASP A 50 15.37 -2.72 0.15
C ASP A 50 16.62 -2.06 -0.45
N ARG A 51 16.81 -0.79 -0.09
CA ARG A 51 17.93 0.02 -0.59
C ARG A 51 19.26 -0.38 0.04
N ASP A 52 19.24 -0.86 1.26
CA ASP A 52 20.46 -1.12 2.03
C ASP A 52 21.18 -2.35 1.49
N VAL A 53 20.44 -3.32 0.98
CA VAL A 53 20.99 -4.56 0.38
C VAL A 53 21.04 -4.54 -1.15
N ARG A 54 20.52 -3.49 -1.80
CA ARG A 54 20.36 -3.40 -3.26
C ARG A 54 21.67 -3.63 -4.02
N ASP A 55 22.74 -2.93 -3.63
CA ASP A 55 24.02 -3.00 -4.33
C ASP A 55 24.71 -4.33 -4.13
N GLU A 56 24.58 -4.93 -2.96
CA GLU A 56 25.09 -6.27 -2.68
C GLU A 56 24.37 -7.32 -3.53
N ARG A 57 23.04 -7.30 -3.54
CA ARG A 57 22.23 -8.21 -4.35
C ARG A 57 22.53 -8.05 -5.84
N ARG A 58 22.74 -6.82 -6.33
CA ARG A 58 23.16 -6.56 -7.71
C ARG A 58 24.51 -7.19 -8.03
N ARG A 59 25.51 -7.06 -7.14
CA ARG A 59 26.84 -7.69 -7.31
C ARG A 59 26.72 -9.21 -7.40
N GLN A 60 25.84 -9.79 -6.61
CA GLN A 60 25.59 -11.22 -6.59
C GLN A 60 24.65 -11.69 -7.72
N LYS A 61 24.17 -10.79 -8.59
CA LYS A 61 23.17 -11.08 -9.65
C LYS A 61 21.88 -11.69 -9.12
N LEU A 62 21.49 -11.34 -7.90
CA LEU A 62 20.22 -11.70 -7.29
C LEU A 62 19.14 -10.69 -7.64
N GLU A 63 17.89 -11.13 -7.60
CA GLU A 63 16.73 -10.26 -7.70
C GLU A 63 16.75 -9.21 -6.57
N PRO A 64 16.32 -7.96 -6.82
CA PRO A 64 16.11 -6.99 -5.74
C PRO A 64 15.23 -7.55 -4.61
N ASP A 65 15.49 -7.15 -3.39
CA ASP A 65 14.69 -7.56 -2.24
C ASP A 65 13.37 -6.77 -2.23
N HIS A 66 12.39 -7.34 -2.93
CA HIS A 66 11.11 -6.68 -3.16
C HIS A 66 10.22 -6.72 -1.92
N ALA A 67 9.72 -5.55 -1.56
CA ALA A 67 8.71 -5.37 -0.53
C ALA A 67 7.62 -4.42 -1.02
N PHE A 68 6.52 -4.36 -0.27
CA PHE A 68 5.39 -3.49 -0.60
C PHE A 68 5.13 -2.52 0.54
N MET A 69 4.85 -1.28 0.17
CA MET A 69 4.23 -0.31 1.05
C MET A 69 2.72 -0.33 0.81
N ILE A 70 1.94 -0.42 1.88
CA ILE A 70 0.48 -0.29 1.85
C ILE A 70 0.11 0.98 2.61
N ARG A 71 -0.80 1.77 2.04
CA ARG A 71 -1.35 2.97 2.69
C ARG A 71 -2.83 2.79 2.94
N THR A 72 -3.27 3.16 4.14
CA THR A 72 -4.70 3.20 4.47
C THR A 72 -5.33 4.50 4.00
N ARG A 73 -6.65 4.47 3.87
CA ARG A 73 -7.49 5.63 3.73
C ARG A 73 -8.25 5.83 5.03
N THR A 74 -7.92 6.89 5.75
CA THR A 74 -8.43 7.16 7.09
C THR A 74 -8.94 8.60 7.12
N PRO A 75 -10.19 8.85 6.70
CA PRO A 75 -10.73 10.22 6.62
C PRO A 75 -10.63 10.92 7.97
N ALA A 76 -10.13 12.15 7.94
CA ALA A 76 -9.91 12.99 9.14
C ALA A 76 -8.92 12.39 10.16
N GLY A 77 -8.22 11.30 9.83
CA GLY A 77 -7.34 10.62 10.78
C GLY A 77 -8.05 9.93 11.95
N VAL A 78 -9.36 9.76 11.85
CA VAL A 78 -10.17 9.18 12.94
C VAL A 78 -10.15 7.67 12.86
N VAL A 79 -9.73 7.04 13.95
CA VAL A 79 -9.79 5.58 14.14
C VAL A 79 -10.32 5.25 15.52
N THR A 80 -11.08 4.18 15.61
CA THR A 80 -11.53 3.65 16.91
C THR A 80 -10.39 2.89 17.61
N PRO A 81 -10.43 2.72 18.93
CA PRO A 81 -9.46 1.89 19.64
C PRO A 81 -9.37 0.46 19.09
N ALA A 82 -10.50 -0.13 18.69
CA ALA A 82 -10.53 -1.46 18.08
C ALA A 82 -9.83 -1.50 16.72
N GLN A 83 -9.99 -0.48 15.89
CA GLN A 83 -9.25 -0.34 14.63
C GLN A 83 -7.76 -0.17 14.86
N TRP A 84 -7.37 0.66 15.84
CA TRP A 84 -5.97 0.86 16.21
C TRP A 84 -5.29 -0.47 16.58
N LEU A 85 -5.90 -1.25 17.48
CA LEU A 85 -5.36 -2.55 17.88
C LEU A 85 -5.23 -3.53 16.71
N LYS A 86 -6.18 -3.51 15.78
CA LYS A 86 -6.08 -4.32 14.56
C LYS A 86 -4.93 -3.86 13.65
N LEU A 87 -4.74 -2.55 13.47
CA LEU A 87 -3.64 -2.01 12.67
C LEU A 87 -2.28 -2.38 13.28
N ASP A 88 -2.14 -2.30 14.60
CA ASP A 88 -0.93 -2.71 15.31
C ASP A 88 -0.64 -4.20 15.13
N ALA A 89 -1.65 -5.05 15.28
CA ALA A 89 -1.52 -6.49 15.04
C ALA A 89 -1.13 -6.81 13.59
N ILE A 90 -1.70 -6.11 12.60
CA ILE A 90 -1.36 -6.26 11.18
C ILE A 90 0.10 -5.86 10.94
N ALA A 91 0.55 -4.73 11.52
CA ALA A 91 1.93 -4.27 11.40
C ALA A 91 2.92 -5.29 11.99
N THR A 92 2.59 -5.85 13.14
CA THR A 92 3.41 -6.87 13.79
C THR A 92 3.47 -8.18 13.00
N THR A 93 2.38 -8.55 12.34
CA THR A 93 2.27 -9.85 11.65
C THR A 93 2.86 -9.83 10.24
N TYR A 94 2.64 -8.75 9.49
CA TYR A 94 2.89 -8.72 8.04
C TYR A 94 3.88 -7.65 7.58
N ALA A 95 4.19 -6.66 8.42
CA ALA A 95 5.09 -5.57 8.07
C ALA A 95 6.40 -5.63 8.87
N GLU A 96 7.27 -4.64 8.75
CA GLU A 96 8.53 -4.50 9.49
C GLU A 96 8.30 -4.09 10.97
N ARG A 97 7.25 -4.59 11.61
CA ARG A 97 6.86 -4.27 12.98
C ARG A 97 6.67 -2.78 13.26
N GLY A 98 6.43 -2.01 12.21
CA GLY A 98 6.28 -0.55 12.29
C GLY A 98 5.02 -0.06 11.59
N LEU A 99 4.19 0.70 12.31
CA LEU A 99 3.08 1.45 11.75
C LEU A 99 3.48 2.92 11.65
N ARG A 100 3.50 3.47 10.43
CA ARG A 100 3.88 4.87 10.21
C ARG A 100 2.64 5.74 10.05
N ILE A 101 2.57 6.82 10.81
CA ILE A 101 1.57 7.87 10.64
C ILE A 101 2.08 8.85 9.58
N THR A 102 1.23 9.24 8.65
CA THR A 102 1.59 10.15 7.58
C THR A 102 1.09 11.58 7.85
N THR A 103 1.69 12.55 7.16
CA THR A 103 1.23 13.96 7.19
C THR A 103 -0.17 14.16 6.59
N ARG A 104 -0.75 13.12 5.97
CA ARG A 104 -2.14 13.11 5.49
C ARG A 104 -3.09 12.39 6.44
N GLN A 105 -2.71 12.23 7.70
CA GLN A 105 -3.56 11.60 8.72
C GLN A 105 -3.98 10.17 8.32
N ALA A 106 -3.07 9.40 7.74
CA ALA A 106 -3.29 8.03 7.32
C ALA A 106 -2.13 7.16 7.82
N PHE A 107 -2.27 5.85 7.71
CA PHE A 107 -1.24 4.90 8.13
C PHE A 107 -0.53 4.26 6.93
N GLN A 108 0.70 3.84 7.15
CA GLN A 108 1.49 3.07 6.19
C GLN A 108 2.10 1.85 6.86
N PHE A 109 2.02 0.74 6.15
CA PHE A 109 2.74 -0.49 6.43
C PHE A 109 3.87 -0.62 5.42
N HIS A 110 5.07 -0.94 5.88
CA HIS A 110 6.25 -1.15 5.05
C HIS A 110 6.78 -2.56 5.23
N GLY A 111 7.58 -3.04 4.27
CA GLY A 111 8.20 -4.36 4.35
C GLY A 111 7.25 -5.53 4.16
N VAL A 112 6.03 -5.30 3.67
CA VAL A 112 5.11 -6.40 3.36
C VAL A 112 5.62 -7.15 2.15
N ILE A 113 5.86 -8.45 2.27
CA ILE A 113 6.30 -9.27 1.14
C ILE A 113 5.11 -9.69 0.25
N LYS A 114 5.40 -10.00 -1.02
CA LYS A 114 4.38 -10.32 -2.02
C LYS A 114 3.41 -11.42 -1.56
N ARG A 115 3.94 -12.48 -0.95
CA ARG A 115 3.14 -13.60 -0.44
C ARG A 115 2.06 -13.16 0.53
N ASP A 116 2.35 -12.16 1.36
CA ASP A 116 1.48 -11.72 2.44
C ASP A 116 0.62 -10.50 2.04
N LEU A 117 0.85 -9.91 0.86
CA LEU A 117 0.20 -8.68 0.40
C LEU A 117 -1.34 -8.81 0.39
N LYS A 118 -1.86 -9.91 -0.15
CA LYS A 118 -3.32 -10.15 -0.20
C LYS A 118 -3.91 -10.30 1.21
N ALA A 119 -3.26 -11.08 2.07
CA ALA A 119 -3.70 -11.29 3.45
C ALA A 119 -3.70 -9.99 4.25
N THR A 120 -2.66 -9.18 4.08
CA THR A 120 -2.55 -7.86 4.72
C THR A 120 -3.68 -6.94 4.31
N MET A 121 -3.97 -6.84 3.01
CA MET A 121 -5.08 -6.00 2.51
C MET A 121 -6.44 -6.51 3.02
N GLN A 122 -6.65 -7.81 3.06
CA GLN A 122 -7.87 -8.40 3.62
C GLN A 122 -8.02 -8.09 5.12
N ALA A 123 -6.94 -8.17 5.89
CA ALA A 123 -6.94 -7.83 7.31
C ALA A 123 -7.25 -6.34 7.56
N ILE A 124 -6.70 -5.43 6.74
CA ILE A 124 -7.02 -4.00 6.80
C ILE A 124 -8.52 -3.77 6.51
N ASN A 125 -9.06 -4.38 5.47
CA ASN A 125 -10.48 -4.28 5.14
C ASN A 125 -11.38 -4.86 6.24
N ALA A 126 -10.99 -5.98 6.85
CA ALA A 126 -11.69 -6.58 7.99
C ALA A 126 -11.67 -5.68 9.24
N ALA A 127 -10.74 -4.72 9.31
CA ALA A 127 -10.74 -3.67 10.32
C ALA A 127 -11.67 -2.49 9.97
N LEU A 128 -12.45 -2.58 8.89
CA LEU A 128 -13.29 -1.50 8.35
C LEU A 128 -12.46 -0.25 7.99
N ILE A 129 -11.27 -0.46 7.47
CA ILE A 129 -10.37 0.57 6.95
C ILE A 129 -10.09 0.24 5.48
N ASP A 130 -10.12 1.25 4.63
CA ASP A 130 -9.92 1.09 3.19
C ASP A 130 -8.48 1.40 2.79
N THR A 131 -8.06 0.82 1.66
CA THR A 131 -6.80 1.14 0.98
C THR A 131 -7.03 1.66 -0.45
N LEU A 132 -8.26 1.57 -0.95
CA LEU A 132 -8.59 1.95 -2.32
C LEU A 132 -8.29 3.43 -2.56
N ALA A 133 -7.62 3.73 -3.66
CA ALA A 133 -7.19 5.08 -4.02
C ALA A 133 -6.35 5.81 -2.95
N ALA A 134 -5.69 5.09 -2.04
CA ALA A 134 -4.81 5.70 -1.04
C ALA A 134 -3.40 6.01 -1.58
N CYS A 135 -3.07 5.54 -2.78
CA CYS A 135 -1.81 5.79 -3.49
C CYS A 135 -2.07 6.26 -4.93
N GLY A 136 -1.02 6.79 -5.58
CA GLY A 136 -1.11 7.29 -6.96
C GLY A 136 -1.55 8.75 -7.04
N ASP A 137 -1.89 9.19 -8.26
CA ASP A 137 -2.30 10.56 -8.57
C ASP A 137 -3.84 10.70 -8.42
N VAL A 138 -4.30 10.53 -7.20
CA VAL A 138 -5.71 10.56 -6.82
C VAL A 138 -5.88 11.27 -5.48
N ASN A 139 -7.09 11.66 -5.14
CA ASN A 139 -7.45 12.12 -3.81
C ASN A 139 -7.25 10.99 -2.79
N ARG A 140 -6.11 11.02 -2.08
CA ARG A 140 -5.67 9.90 -1.21
C ARG A 140 -6.40 9.85 0.11
N ASN A 141 -6.65 10.99 0.72
CA ASN A 141 -7.32 11.11 2.01
C ASN A 141 -7.85 12.53 2.21
N ILE A 142 -8.79 12.70 3.14
CA ILE A 142 -9.27 14.01 3.60
C ILE A 142 -8.61 14.28 4.94
N ALA A 143 -7.81 15.35 5.01
CA ALA A 143 -7.21 15.82 6.24
C ALA A 143 -8.04 16.95 6.85
N VAL A 144 -8.15 16.99 8.16
CA VAL A 144 -8.83 18.03 8.93
C VAL A 144 -7.96 18.50 10.08
N ALA A 145 -8.34 19.58 10.75
CA ALA A 145 -7.68 20.04 11.95
C ALA A 145 -7.69 18.93 13.03
N ALA A 146 -6.55 18.67 13.64
CA ALA A 146 -6.42 17.61 14.65
C ALA A 146 -7.27 17.89 15.90
N ASN A 147 -7.56 19.15 16.18
CA ASN A 147 -8.44 19.56 17.26
C ASN A 147 -9.47 20.58 16.74
N PRO A 148 -10.61 20.11 16.22
CA PRO A 148 -11.64 20.99 15.67
C PRO A 148 -12.26 21.91 16.73
N TYR A 149 -12.27 21.52 17.99
CA TYR A 149 -12.84 22.33 19.08
C TYR A 149 -12.06 23.62 19.38
N LEU A 150 -10.78 23.68 19.03
CA LEU A 150 -9.93 24.87 19.15
C LEU A 150 -9.84 25.67 17.86
N SER A 151 -10.43 25.19 16.77
CA SER A 151 -10.40 25.84 15.47
C SER A 151 -11.57 26.82 15.34
N ARG A 152 -11.27 28.10 15.15
CA ARG A 152 -12.29 29.13 14.85
C ARG A 152 -13.00 28.94 13.50
N VAL A 153 -12.48 28.06 12.64
CA VAL A 153 -13.04 27.75 11.32
C VAL A 153 -14.17 26.73 11.43
N HIS A 154 -14.23 25.97 12.54
CA HIS A 154 -15.21 24.91 12.78
C HIS A 154 -16.14 25.21 13.97
N ALA A 155 -16.07 26.45 14.48
CA ALA A 155 -16.97 26.94 15.54
C ALA A 155 -18.28 27.46 14.97
#